data_92f1e91292d7f4303ec9e539269e2b0c
#
_entry.id   92f1e91292d7f4303ec9e539269e2b0c
#
_cell.length_a   1.000
_cell.length_b   1.000
_cell.length_c   1.000
_cell.angle_alpha   90.00
_cell.angle_beta   90.00
_cell.angle_gamma   90.00
#
_symmetry.space_group_name_H-M   'P 1'
#
loop_
_entity.id
_entity.type
_entity.pdbx_description
1 polymer ?
#
loop_
_entity_poly.entity_id
_entity_poly.type
_entity_poly.pdbx_seq_one_letter_code
_entity_poly.pdbx_strand_id
1 'polypeptide(L)'
;VCQLEDYELFIQRFKTKSGIDLGQYKEAQMKRRLTALRDKKGYSTFASYMQAMDKDTSLYDEFLDRMTINVSEFFRNPIRWQQLEQDILPILESRAHGRIRTWSAACSTGEEPYSLAMILSERLDPSAFTIQATDLDELVLEKAKLGRYGASALNEVVEARKKKYFIEQEQTFEVVPEIKRLVRFSKHNLLGDRYDTGFDLIICRNVLIYFTEEAKAHVYRSFVEALKPGGILFVGGTEQIFQPERFGLKMKQSFFYEKIG
;
A
#
# COMPACT_ATOMS: atom_id res chain seq x y z
N VAL A 1 23.32 -19.41 19.14
CA VAL A 1 24.05 -18.14 19.26
C VAL A 1 24.45 -17.67 17.85
N CYS A 2 25.19 -18.46 17.08
CA CYS A 2 25.71 -18.06 15.75
C CYS A 2 24.67 -17.68 14.69
N GLN A 3 23.47 -18.25 14.70
CA GLN A 3 22.41 -17.94 13.71
C GLN A 3 21.63 -16.67 14.04
N LEU A 4 21.58 -16.26 15.30
CA LEU A 4 20.96 -15.01 15.72
C LEU A 4 21.85 -13.83 15.28
N GLU A 5 23.14 -13.92 15.53
CA GLU A 5 24.13 -12.92 15.12
C GLU A 5 24.15 -12.70 13.59
N ASP A 6 24.04 -13.79 12.79
CA ASP A 6 24.03 -13.71 11.32
C ASP A 6 22.80 -12.95 10.79
N TYR A 7 21.62 -13.16 11.38
CA TYR A 7 20.40 -12.43 10.99
C TYR A 7 20.45 -10.96 11.42
N GLU A 8 20.92 -10.66 12.62
CA GLU A 8 21.02 -9.28 13.11
C GLU A 8 22.01 -8.45 12.28
N LEU A 9 23.16 -9.01 11.95
CA LEU A 9 24.14 -8.38 11.06
C LEU A 9 23.56 -8.17 9.65
N PHE A 10 22.79 -9.13 9.15
CA PHE A 10 22.10 -9.00 7.88
C PHE A 10 21.12 -7.82 7.87
N ILE A 11 20.27 -7.68 8.89
CA ILE A 11 19.33 -6.55 9.00
C ILE A 11 20.06 -5.21 8.96
N GLN A 12 21.15 -5.08 9.71
CA GLN A 12 21.94 -3.85 9.77
C GLN A 12 22.56 -3.51 8.41
N ARG A 13 23.17 -4.49 7.75
CA ARG A 13 23.75 -4.31 6.40
C ARG A 13 22.68 -3.99 5.36
N PHE A 14 21.56 -4.68 5.42
CA PHE A 14 20.44 -4.44 4.52
C PHE A 14 19.88 -3.03 4.69
N LYS A 15 19.69 -2.56 5.94
CA LYS A 15 19.29 -1.19 6.23
C LYS A 15 20.26 -0.16 5.65
N THR A 16 21.56 -0.38 5.82
CA THR A 16 22.60 0.52 5.28
C THR A 16 22.57 0.58 3.74
N LYS A 17 22.31 -0.55 3.08
CA LYS A 17 22.29 -0.65 1.62
C LYS A 17 20.99 -0.10 1.01
N SER A 18 19.84 -0.43 1.59
CA SER A 18 18.51 -0.20 1.00
C SER A 18 17.77 1.00 1.61
N GLY A 19 18.19 1.47 2.80
CA GLY A 19 17.42 2.40 3.61
C GLY A 19 16.20 1.77 4.31
N ILE A 20 15.95 0.47 4.10
CA ILE A 20 14.79 -0.25 4.66
C ILE A 20 15.18 -0.87 6.00
N ASP A 21 14.50 -0.48 7.06
CA ASP A 21 14.72 -1.01 8.41
C ASP A 21 13.83 -2.23 8.69
N LEU A 22 14.39 -3.43 8.50
CA LEU A 22 13.67 -4.69 8.78
C LEU A 22 13.36 -4.89 10.27
N GLY A 23 14.05 -4.19 11.17
CA GLY A 23 13.76 -4.21 12.61
C GLY A 23 12.42 -3.57 12.97
N GLN A 24 11.82 -2.80 12.06
CA GLN A 24 10.48 -2.22 12.24
C GLN A 24 9.33 -3.17 11.86
N TYR A 25 9.67 -4.36 11.38
CA TYR A 25 8.71 -5.42 11.08
C TYR A 25 8.65 -6.46 12.21
N LYS A 26 7.54 -7.17 12.34
CA LYS A 26 7.39 -8.27 13.31
C LYS A 26 8.45 -9.35 13.06
N GLU A 27 9.42 -9.43 13.94
CA GLU A 27 10.65 -10.22 13.77
C GLU A 27 10.36 -11.68 13.39
N ALA A 28 9.52 -12.37 14.17
CA ALA A 28 9.25 -13.78 13.94
C ALA A 28 8.69 -14.08 12.54
N GLN A 29 7.84 -13.20 12.02
CA GLN A 29 7.25 -13.34 10.67
C GLN A 29 8.29 -13.03 9.60
N MET A 30 9.01 -11.92 9.75
CA MET A 30 10.03 -11.49 8.80
C MET A 30 11.18 -12.49 8.72
N LYS A 31 11.73 -12.91 9.87
CA LYS A 31 12.82 -13.89 9.95
C LYS A 31 12.44 -15.21 9.30
N ARG A 32 11.25 -15.76 9.61
CA ARG A 32 10.75 -17.00 9.00
C ARG A 32 10.68 -16.88 7.47
N ARG A 33 10.15 -15.77 6.96
CA ARG A 33 10.05 -15.52 5.51
C ARG A 33 11.41 -15.42 4.85
N LEU A 34 12.30 -14.60 5.41
CA LEU A 34 13.62 -14.37 4.83
C LEU A 34 14.50 -15.62 4.91
N THR A 35 14.37 -16.42 5.98
CA THR A 35 15.04 -17.73 6.08
C THR A 35 14.57 -18.66 4.97
N ALA A 36 13.26 -18.79 4.77
CA ALA A 36 12.73 -19.63 3.71
C ALA A 36 13.18 -19.18 2.31
N LEU A 37 13.27 -17.87 2.08
CA LEU A 37 13.76 -17.31 0.82
C LEU A 37 15.25 -17.61 0.61
N ARG A 38 16.10 -17.36 1.60
CA ARG A 38 17.52 -17.70 1.61
C ARG A 38 17.76 -19.18 1.30
N ASP A 39 17.05 -20.07 2.02
CA ASP A 39 17.19 -21.50 1.87
C ASP A 39 16.76 -22.01 0.50
N LYS A 40 15.64 -21.45 -0.04
CA LYS A 40 15.17 -21.72 -1.40
C LYS A 40 16.21 -21.36 -2.47
N LYS A 41 17.03 -20.35 -2.20
CA LYS A 41 18.13 -19.92 -3.08
C LYS A 41 19.44 -20.68 -2.84
N GLY A 42 19.46 -21.64 -1.91
CA GLY A 42 20.60 -22.52 -1.64
C GLY A 42 21.69 -21.89 -0.77
N TYR A 43 21.41 -20.78 -0.09
CA TYR A 43 22.38 -20.15 0.80
C TYR A 43 22.21 -20.63 2.24
N SER A 44 23.31 -21.03 2.88
CA SER A 44 23.32 -21.54 4.26
C SER A 44 23.30 -20.44 5.32
N THR A 45 23.75 -19.22 4.99
CA THR A 45 23.84 -18.07 5.90
C THR A 45 23.28 -16.81 5.25
N PHE A 46 22.79 -15.87 6.05
CA PHE A 46 22.38 -14.54 5.58
C PHE A 46 23.57 -13.74 5.07
N ALA A 47 24.75 -13.92 5.66
CA ALA A 47 25.98 -13.28 5.20
C ALA A 47 26.31 -13.68 3.75
N SER A 48 26.27 -14.97 3.41
CA SER A 48 26.52 -15.46 2.05
C SER A 48 25.45 -14.99 1.06
N TYR A 49 24.19 -14.96 1.51
CA TYR A 49 23.07 -14.47 0.69
C TYR A 49 23.20 -12.97 0.39
N MET A 50 23.58 -12.17 1.40
CA MET A 50 23.85 -10.74 1.21
C MET A 50 25.01 -10.47 0.24
N GLN A 51 26.10 -11.22 0.35
CA GLN A 51 27.22 -11.12 -0.60
C GLN A 51 26.84 -11.45 -2.03
N ALA A 52 25.92 -12.42 -2.23
CA ALA A 52 25.40 -12.75 -3.55
C ALA A 52 24.54 -11.61 -4.10
N MET A 53 23.64 -11.03 -3.28
CA MET A 53 22.83 -9.87 -3.65
C MET A 53 23.66 -8.59 -3.92
N ASP A 54 24.86 -8.48 -3.36
CA ASP A 54 25.77 -7.39 -3.67
C ASP A 54 26.37 -7.49 -5.09
N LYS A 55 26.39 -8.69 -5.66
CA LYS A 55 26.97 -8.97 -6.99
C LYS A 55 25.90 -9.18 -8.07
N ASP A 56 24.67 -9.50 -7.67
CA ASP A 56 23.56 -9.81 -8.57
C ASP A 56 22.34 -8.97 -8.23
N THR A 57 22.12 -7.94 -9.04
CA THR A 57 20.96 -7.03 -8.88
C THR A 57 19.65 -7.76 -9.05
N SER A 58 19.57 -8.78 -9.92
CA SER A 58 18.33 -9.53 -10.13
C SER A 58 17.95 -10.34 -8.88
N LEU A 59 18.94 -10.88 -8.17
CA LEU A 59 18.72 -11.56 -6.90
C LEU A 59 18.28 -10.60 -5.80
N TYR A 60 18.82 -9.37 -5.80
CA TYR A 60 18.41 -8.32 -4.89
C TYR A 60 16.97 -7.86 -5.16
N ASP A 61 16.61 -7.66 -6.42
CA ASP A 61 15.25 -7.26 -6.82
C ASP A 61 14.23 -8.35 -6.49
N GLU A 62 14.57 -9.62 -6.73
CA GLU A 62 13.72 -10.75 -6.32
C GLU A 62 13.58 -10.81 -4.78
N PHE A 63 14.65 -10.50 -4.05
CA PHE A 63 14.58 -10.43 -2.60
C PHE A 63 13.57 -9.34 -2.15
N LEU A 64 13.60 -8.16 -2.74
CA LEU A 64 12.66 -7.07 -2.43
C LEU A 64 11.21 -7.48 -2.73
N ASP A 65 10.94 -8.04 -3.93
CA ASP A 65 9.61 -8.51 -4.34
C ASP A 65 9.08 -9.61 -3.40
N ARG A 66 9.97 -10.47 -2.89
CA ARG A 66 9.58 -11.55 -1.96
C ARG A 66 9.53 -11.14 -0.50
N MET A 67 10.24 -10.10 -0.13
CA MET A 67 10.19 -9.53 1.23
C MET A 67 8.83 -8.88 1.47
N THR A 68 8.31 -8.17 0.50
CA THR A 68 6.97 -7.59 0.48
C THR A 68 5.91 -8.67 0.21
N ILE A 69 4.70 -8.49 0.73
CA ILE A 69 3.56 -9.37 0.41
C ILE A 69 2.67 -8.62 -0.58
N ASN A 70 2.87 -8.91 -1.85
CA ASN A 70 2.20 -8.23 -2.95
C ASN A 70 0.91 -8.95 -3.37
N VAL A 71 0.01 -9.26 -2.41
CA VAL A 71 -1.31 -9.83 -2.70
C VAL A 71 -2.34 -8.71 -2.69
N SER A 72 -2.80 -8.34 -3.87
CA SER A 72 -3.80 -7.30 -4.07
C SER A 72 -4.89 -7.78 -5.04
N GLU A 73 -6.07 -7.21 -4.93
CA GLU A 73 -7.21 -7.43 -5.82
C GLU A 73 -8.05 -6.17 -5.91
N PHE A 74 -8.72 -5.97 -7.03
CA PHE A 74 -9.66 -4.86 -7.20
C PHE A 74 -10.82 -4.99 -6.23
N PHE A 75 -11.22 -3.87 -5.61
CA PHE A 75 -12.35 -3.80 -4.68
C PHE A 75 -12.28 -4.81 -3.51
N ARG A 76 -11.07 -5.19 -3.08
CA ARG A 76 -10.85 -6.11 -1.96
C ARG A 76 -11.70 -5.73 -0.75
N ASN A 77 -12.54 -6.67 -0.25
CA ASN A 77 -13.59 -6.43 0.74
C ASN A 77 -14.65 -5.44 0.22
N PRO A 78 -15.47 -5.82 -0.75
CA PRO A 78 -16.37 -4.93 -1.50
C PRO A 78 -17.32 -4.13 -0.60
N ILE A 79 -17.76 -4.67 0.53
CA ILE A 79 -18.58 -3.95 1.52
C ILE A 79 -17.90 -2.66 1.99
N ARG A 80 -16.57 -2.67 2.16
CA ARG A 80 -15.82 -1.48 2.60
C ARG A 80 -15.69 -0.44 1.50
N TRP A 81 -15.59 -0.88 0.26
CA TRP A 81 -15.65 0.02 -0.89
C TRP A 81 -17.02 0.65 -1.08
N GLN A 82 -18.10 -0.11 -0.85
CA GLN A 82 -19.47 0.43 -0.83
C GLN A 82 -19.61 1.49 0.26
N GLN A 83 -19.11 1.24 1.47
CA GLN A 83 -19.12 2.23 2.56
C GLN A 83 -18.32 3.49 2.21
N LEU A 84 -17.15 3.33 1.59
CA LEU A 84 -16.39 4.48 1.07
C LEU A 84 -17.24 5.29 0.10
N GLU A 85 -17.86 4.62 -0.86
CA GLU A 85 -18.63 5.24 -1.94
C GLU A 85 -19.91 5.91 -1.45
N GLN A 86 -20.66 5.26 -0.55
CA GLN A 86 -21.99 5.70 -0.11
C GLN A 86 -21.95 6.65 1.09
N ASP A 87 -21.02 6.44 2.03
CA ASP A 87 -21.04 7.13 3.32
C ASP A 87 -19.90 8.15 3.46
N ILE A 88 -18.70 7.84 2.94
CA ILE A 88 -17.50 8.65 3.17
C ILE A 88 -17.29 9.69 2.08
N LEU A 89 -17.33 9.30 0.81
CA LEU A 89 -17.10 10.24 -0.30
C LEU A 89 -18.08 11.41 -0.32
N PRO A 90 -19.40 11.25 -0.06
CA PRO A 90 -20.31 12.39 0.03
C PRO A 90 -19.89 13.42 1.09
N ILE A 91 -19.33 12.96 2.22
CA ILE A 91 -18.83 13.85 3.26
C ILE A 91 -17.61 14.62 2.77
N LEU A 92 -16.67 13.94 2.11
CA LEU A 92 -15.46 14.57 1.56
C LEU A 92 -15.83 15.56 0.44
N GLU A 93 -16.75 15.19 -0.45
CA GLU A 93 -17.26 16.05 -1.52
C GLU A 93 -17.91 17.31 -0.97
N SER A 94 -18.74 17.21 0.08
CA SER A 94 -19.41 18.38 0.69
C SER A 94 -18.45 19.32 1.40
N ARG A 95 -17.29 18.86 1.81
CA ARG A 95 -16.24 19.62 2.52
C ARG A 95 -15.15 20.15 1.59
N ALA A 96 -15.07 19.61 0.37
CA ALA A 96 -14.00 19.97 -0.55
C ALA A 96 -14.15 21.42 -1.06
N HIS A 97 -13.17 22.26 -0.72
CA HIS A 97 -13.01 23.59 -1.30
C HIS A 97 -11.97 23.51 -2.44
N GLY A 98 -12.31 22.81 -3.53
CA GLY A 98 -11.41 22.55 -4.64
C GLY A 98 -11.24 21.05 -4.93
N ARG A 99 -10.00 20.63 -5.26
CA ARG A 99 -9.72 19.23 -5.57
C ARG A 99 -9.65 18.35 -4.32
N ILE A 100 -10.31 17.19 -4.39
CA ILE A 100 -10.14 16.13 -3.40
C ILE A 100 -8.77 15.48 -3.65
N ARG A 101 -7.89 15.53 -2.64
CA ARG A 101 -6.58 14.88 -2.70
C ARG A 101 -6.63 13.54 -1.98
N THR A 102 -6.30 12.48 -2.70
CA THR A 102 -6.30 11.14 -2.15
C THR A 102 -4.93 10.47 -2.29
N TRP A 103 -4.62 9.57 -1.36
CA TRP A 103 -3.40 8.80 -1.35
C TRP A 103 -3.69 7.33 -1.02
N SER A 104 -3.30 6.42 -1.93
CA SER A 104 -3.22 4.99 -1.67
C SER A 104 -1.79 4.65 -1.28
N ALA A 105 -1.58 4.35 -0.01
CA ALA A 105 -0.28 4.11 0.61
C ALA A 105 -0.01 2.61 0.71
N ALA A 106 1.15 2.15 0.21
CA ALA A 106 1.49 0.75 -0.04
C ALA A 106 0.50 0.07 -1.01
N CYS A 107 0.46 0.63 -2.22
CA CYS A 107 -0.54 0.29 -3.24
C CYS A 107 -0.26 -1.01 -4.02
N SER A 108 0.89 -1.64 -3.78
CA SER A 108 1.33 -2.86 -4.48
C SER A 108 1.19 -2.73 -6.01
N THR A 109 0.58 -3.67 -6.68
CA THR A 109 0.39 -3.72 -8.14
C THR A 109 -0.74 -2.82 -8.67
N GLY A 110 -1.31 -1.94 -7.84
CA GLY A 110 -2.15 -0.82 -8.29
C GLY A 110 -3.66 -1.08 -8.29
N GLU A 111 -4.14 -2.24 -7.89
CA GLU A 111 -5.57 -2.58 -7.88
C GLU A 111 -6.37 -1.64 -6.97
N GLU A 112 -5.80 -1.26 -5.81
CA GLU A 112 -6.44 -0.35 -4.85
C GLU A 112 -6.62 1.07 -5.40
N PRO A 113 -5.56 1.78 -5.87
CA PRO A 113 -5.74 3.12 -6.41
C PRO A 113 -6.55 3.15 -7.71
N TYR A 114 -6.53 2.09 -8.52
CA TYR A 114 -7.41 2.01 -9.68
C TYR A 114 -8.87 1.78 -9.30
N SER A 115 -9.16 0.98 -8.26
CA SER A 115 -10.52 0.86 -7.71
C SER A 115 -11.05 2.22 -7.25
N LEU A 116 -10.21 3.00 -6.55
CA LEU A 116 -10.55 4.36 -6.15
C LEU A 116 -10.78 5.26 -7.37
N ALA A 117 -9.92 5.18 -8.40
CA ALA A 117 -10.04 5.98 -9.61
C ALA A 117 -11.36 5.72 -10.35
N MET A 118 -11.79 4.45 -10.43
CA MET A 118 -13.07 4.07 -11.04
C MET A 118 -14.25 4.70 -10.27
N ILE A 119 -14.26 4.57 -8.94
CA ILE A 119 -15.31 5.16 -8.09
C ILE A 119 -15.35 6.68 -8.25
N LEU A 120 -14.21 7.35 -8.14
CA LEU A 120 -14.16 8.81 -8.24
C LEU A 120 -14.60 9.29 -9.63
N SER A 121 -14.23 8.59 -10.70
CA SER A 121 -14.62 8.93 -12.07
C SER A 121 -16.12 8.72 -12.37
N GLU A 122 -16.81 7.93 -11.55
CA GLU A 122 -18.27 7.77 -11.65
C GLU A 122 -19.04 8.92 -10.98
N ARG A 123 -18.36 9.70 -10.14
CA ARG A 123 -18.97 10.74 -9.29
C ARG A 123 -18.51 12.14 -9.62
N LEU A 124 -17.28 12.31 -10.07
CA LEU A 124 -16.60 13.60 -10.17
C LEU A 124 -15.92 13.75 -11.53
N ASP A 125 -15.79 15.00 -11.97
CA ASP A 125 -14.93 15.32 -13.10
C ASP A 125 -13.46 15.00 -12.77
N PRO A 126 -12.66 14.47 -13.71
CA PRO A 126 -11.25 14.18 -13.51
C PRO A 126 -10.41 15.35 -12.99
N SER A 127 -10.82 16.58 -13.22
CA SER A 127 -10.15 17.77 -12.69
C SER A 127 -10.43 18.03 -11.22
N ALA A 128 -11.49 17.43 -10.65
CA ALA A 128 -11.92 17.64 -9.27
C ALA A 128 -11.20 16.78 -8.23
N PHE A 129 -10.34 15.86 -8.63
CA PHE A 129 -9.59 15.01 -7.69
C PHE A 129 -8.17 14.71 -8.16
N THR A 130 -7.35 14.22 -7.26
CA THR A 130 -6.02 13.68 -7.54
C THR A 130 -5.79 12.40 -6.74
N ILE A 131 -5.13 11.42 -7.35
CA ILE A 131 -4.79 10.15 -6.70
C ILE A 131 -3.27 9.98 -6.75
N GLN A 132 -2.65 10.03 -5.59
CA GLN A 132 -1.28 9.59 -5.38
C GLN A 132 -1.30 8.14 -4.95
N ALA A 133 -0.44 7.30 -5.53
CA ALA A 133 -0.29 5.90 -5.18
C ALA A 133 1.19 5.60 -4.94
N THR A 134 1.52 5.00 -3.82
CA THR A 134 2.92 4.79 -3.48
C THR A 134 3.15 3.38 -2.95
N ASP A 135 4.34 2.86 -3.24
CA ASP A 135 4.83 1.63 -2.67
C ASP A 135 6.35 1.72 -2.44
N LEU A 136 6.87 0.86 -1.59
CA LEU A 136 8.30 0.73 -1.35
C LEU A 136 9.01 0.03 -2.52
N ASP A 137 8.30 -0.91 -3.16
CA ASP A 137 8.81 -1.80 -4.19
C ASP A 137 8.60 -1.19 -5.59
N GLU A 138 9.70 -0.84 -6.27
CA GLU A 138 9.65 -0.26 -7.61
C GLU A 138 9.15 -1.25 -8.67
N LEU A 139 9.38 -2.56 -8.49
CA LEU A 139 8.93 -3.57 -9.44
C LEU A 139 7.40 -3.69 -9.46
N VAL A 140 6.76 -3.60 -8.28
CA VAL A 140 5.28 -3.60 -8.25
C VAL A 140 4.71 -2.31 -8.81
N LEU A 141 5.38 -1.17 -8.62
CA LEU A 141 4.96 0.10 -9.23
C LEU A 141 5.05 0.06 -10.76
N GLU A 142 6.04 -0.58 -11.35
CA GLU A 142 6.11 -0.78 -12.80
C GLU A 142 4.95 -1.67 -13.29
N LYS A 143 4.64 -2.76 -12.58
CA LYS A 143 3.45 -3.59 -12.87
C LYS A 143 2.16 -2.76 -12.76
N ALA A 144 2.04 -1.93 -11.72
CA ALA A 144 0.90 -1.03 -11.53
C ALA A 144 0.74 -0.05 -12.70
N LYS A 145 1.83 0.57 -13.17
CA LYS A 145 1.82 1.49 -14.33
C LYS A 145 1.40 0.80 -15.62
N LEU A 146 1.79 -0.46 -15.82
CA LEU A 146 1.32 -1.27 -16.96
C LEU A 146 -0.20 -1.49 -16.88
N GLY A 147 -0.72 -1.73 -15.68
CA GLY A 147 -2.15 -1.88 -15.43
C GLY A 147 -2.75 -3.14 -16.09
N ARG A 148 -1.98 -4.25 -16.13
CA ARG A 148 -2.39 -5.54 -16.71
C ARG A 148 -2.51 -6.59 -15.63
N TYR A 149 -3.63 -7.28 -15.59
CA TYR A 149 -4.00 -8.20 -14.51
C TYR A 149 -4.56 -9.51 -15.06
N GLY A 150 -4.38 -10.59 -14.30
CA GLY A 150 -5.07 -11.84 -14.54
C GLY A 150 -6.52 -11.79 -14.04
N ALA A 151 -7.35 -12.71 -14.52
CA ALA A 151 -8.78 -12.77 -14.17
C ALA A 151 -9.04 -12.82 -12.65
N SER A 152 -8.16 -13.47 -11.88
CA SER A 152 -8.31 -13.58 -10.42
C SER A 152 -8.25 -12.24 -9.68
N ALA A 153 -7.55 -11.23 -10.22
CA ALA A 153 -7.53 -9.90 -9.62
C ALA A 153 -8.88 -9.17 -9.70
N LEU A 154 -9.75 -9.60 -10.62
CA LEU A 154 -11.03 -8.96 -10.91
C LEU A 154 -12.23 -9.67 -10.28
N ASN A 155 -12.03 -10.64 -9.39
CA ASN A 155 -13.12 -11.44 -8.80
C ASN A 155 -14.21 -10.61 -8.14
N GLU A 156 -13.84 -9.50 -7.50
CA GLU A 156 -14.76 -8.60 -6.79
C GLU A 156 -15.24 -7.41 -7.67
N VAL A 157 -14.83 -7.37 -8.94
CA VAL A 157 -15.25 -6.32 -9.88
C VAL A 157 -16.62 -6.66 -10.46
N VAL A 158 -17.60 -5.80 -10.23
CA VAL A 158 -18.94 -5.97 -10.83
C VAL A 158 -18.87 -5.86 -12.36
N GLU A 159 -19.70 -6.63 -13.05
CA GLU A 159 -19.63 -6.79 -14.51
C GLU A 159 -19.74 -5.45 -15.28
N ALA A 160 -20.52 -4.51 -14.76
CA ALA A 160 -20.64 -3.17 -15.35
C ALA A 160 -19.32 -2.40 -15.33
N ARG A 161 -18.58 -2.43 -14.21
CA ARG A 161 -17.25 -1.80 -14.09
C ARG A 161 -16.21 -2.55 -14.91
N LYS A 162 -16.29 -3.88 -14.95
CA LYS A 162 -15.38 -4.71 -15.76
C LYS A 162 -15.48 -4.32 -17.24
N LYS A 163 -16.67 -4.26 -17.81
CA LYS A 163 -16.90 -3.84 -19.20
C LYS A 163 -16.50 -2.39 -19.48
N LYS A 164 -16.67 -1.52 -18.50
CA LYS A 164 -16.39 -0.08 -18.67
C LYS A 164 -14.92 0.28 -18.56
N TYR A 165 -14.18 -0.37 -17.66
CA TYR A 165 -12.85 0.06 -17.24
C TYR A 165 -11.72 -0.89 -17.59
N PHE A 166 -12.03 -2.03 -18.23
CA PHE A 166 -11.01 -2.98 -18.62
C PHE A 166 -11.13 -3.37 -20.10
N ILE A 167 -9.98 -3.51 -20.72
CA ILE A 167 -9.85 -4.08 -22.06
C ILE A 167 -9.42 -5.53 -21.87
N GLU A 168 -10.27 -6.47 -22.26
CA GLU A 168 -9.95 -7.90 -22.21
C GLU A 168 -9.07 -8.28 -23.40
N GLN A 169 -7.93 -8.92 -23.12
CA GLN A 169 -6.99 -9.43 -24.11
C GLN A 169 -6.61 -10.86 -23.74
N GLU A 170 -7.10 -11.84 -24.48
CA GLU A 170 -6.88 -13.28 -24.24
C GLU A 170 -7.24 -13.67 -22.80
N GLN A 171 -6.24 -13.78 -21.90
CA GLN A 171 -6.42 -14.17 -20.51
C GLN A 171 -6.08 -13.04 -19.51
N THR A 172 -5.88 -11.83 -20.02
CA THR A 172 -5.51 -10.66 -19.21
C THR A 172 -6.50 -9.52 -19.41
N PHE A 173 -6.55 -8.65 -18.40
CA PHE A 173 -7.39 -7.47 -18.36
C PHE A 173 -6.51 -6.25 -18.16
N GLU A 174 -6.58 -5.31 -19.09
CA GLU A 174 -5.82 -4.06 -18.99
C GLU A 174 -6.77 -2.92 -18.59
N VAL A 175 -6.40 -2.15 -17.57
CA VAL A 175 -7.14 -0.94 -17.18
C VAL A 175 -7.11 0.06 -18.33
N VAL A 176 -8.26 0.65 -18.65
CA VAL A 176 -8.36 1.64 -19.74
C VAL A 176 -7.45 2.85 -19.51
N PRO A 177 -6.89 3.45 -20.59
CA PRO A 177 -5.94 4.57 -20.48
C PRO A 177 -6.50 5.78 -19.72
N GLU A 178 -7.81 6.00 -19.77
CA GLU A 178 -8.52 7.09 -19.07
C GLU A 178 -8.36 6.98 -17.55
N ILE A 179 -8.48 5.77 -17.01
CA ILE A 179 -8.31 5.50 -15.56
C ILE A 179 -6.83 5.49 -15.20
N LYS A 180 -5.95 4.90 -16.02
CA LYS A 180 -4.51 4.88 -15.73
C LYS A 180 -3.93 6.28 -15.55
N ARG A 181 -4.35 7.26 -16.36
CA ARG A 181 -3.88 8.64 -16.29
C ARG A 181 -4.26 9.41 -15.01
N LEU A 182 -5.26 8.92 -14.27
CA LEU A 182 -5.73 9.56 -13.03
C LEU A 182 -4.85 9.22 -11.82
N VAL A 183 -4.02 8.18 -11.91
CA VAL A 183 -3.20 7.70 -10.80
C VAL A 183 -1.73 8.05 -11.03
N ARG A 184 -1.10 8.68 -10.04
CA ARG A 184 0.32 8.99 -10.05
C ARG A 184 1.06 8.04 -9.12
N PHE A 185 1.89 7.19 -9.70
CA PHE A 185 2.70 6.22 -8.97
C PHE A 185 4.09 6.77 -8.64
N SER A 186 4.53 6.60 -7.40
CA SER A 186 5.88 6.95 -6.95
C SER A 186 6.35 6.04 -5.82
N LYS A 187 7.67 5.86 -5.71
CA LYS A 187 8.28 5.15 -4.60
C LYS A 187 8.13 5.94 -3.30
N HIS A 188 7.81 5.25 -2.21
CA HIS A 188 7.71 5.84 -0.89
C HIS A 188 7.86 4.78 0.21
N ASN A 189 8.72 5.06 1.17
CA ASN A 189 8.90 4.24 2.37
C ASN A 189 8.10 4.84 3.53
N LEU A 190 7.01 4.17 3.94
CA LEU A 190 6.17 4.61 5.06
C LEU A 190 6.93 4.75 6.39
N LEU A 191 8.06 4.10 6.52
CA LEU A 191 8.85 4.08 7.77
C LEU A 191 10.04 5.05 7.76
N GLY A 192 10.35 5.69 6.61
CA GLY A 192 11.55 6.48 6.48
C GLY A 192 11.39 7.81 5.76
N ASP A 193 10.45 7.93 4.84
CA ASP A 193 10.30 9.11 4.00
C ASP A 193 9.36 10.15 4.64
N ARG A 194 9.53 11.42 4.26
CA ARG A 194 8.59 12.48 4.63
C ARG A 194 7.29 12.32 3.85
N TYR A 195 6.17 12.51 4.52
CA TYR A 195 4.85 12.46 3.91
C TYR A 195 4.46 13.83 3.34
N ASP A 196 3.87 13.82 2.15
CA ASP A 196 3.12 14.98 1.66
C ASP A 196 1.93 15.26 2.56
N THR A 197 1.43 16.49 2.53
CA THR A 197 0.32 16.91 3.39
C THR A 197 -0.91 17.37 2.58
N GLY A 198 -2.02 17.56 3.28
CA GLY A 198 -3.24 18.12 2.69
C GLY A 198 -4.09 17.09 1.96
N PHE A 199 -4.07 15.83 2.40
CA PHE A 199 -4.95 14.78 1.89
C PHE A 199 -6.33 14.83 2.54
N ASP A 200 -7.36 14.63 1.73
CA ASP A 200 -8.73 14.45 2.18
C ASP A 200 -9.01 12.98 2.51
N LEU A 201 -8.35 12.06 1.81
CA LEU A 201 -8.45 10.62 2.02
C LEU A 201 -7.07 9.97 1.91
N ILE A 202 -6.70 9.19 2.91
CA ILE A 202 -5.56 8.25 2.84
C ILE A 202 -6.11 6.84 2.98
N ILE A 203 -5.73 5.95 2.07
CA ILE A 203 -6.02 4.52 2.11
C ILE A 203 -4.71 3.79 2.40
N CYS A 204 -4.67 3.01 3.47
CA CYS A 204 -3.52 2.18 3.82
C CYS A 204 -4.04 0.85 4.37
N ARG A 205 -4.07 -0.18 3.54
CA ARG A 205 -4.74 -1.44 3.87
C ARG A 205 -3.83 -2.63 3.71
N ASN A 206 -3.91 -3.56 4.68
CA ASN A 206 -3.22 -4.86 4.65
C ASN A 206 -1.68 -4.78 4.63
N VAL A 207 -1.10 -3.71 5.13
CA VAL A 207 0.36 -3.53 5.25
C VAL A 207 0.82 -3.36 6.70
N LEU A 208 0.07 -2.61 7.53
CA LEU A 208 0.47 -2.31 8.91
C LEU A 208 0.46 -3.56 9.81
N ILE A 209 -0.21 -4.62 9.40
CA ILE A 209 -0.20 -5.92 10.10
C ILE A 209 1.19 -6.53 10.25
N TYR A 210 2.12 -6.13 9.39
CA TYR A 210 3.51 -6.63 9.39
C TYR A 210 4.45 -5.81 10.25
N PHE A 211 4.03 -4.62 10.70
CA PHE A 211 4.87 -3.69 11.47
C PHE A 211 4.80 -3.96 12.98
N THR A 212 5.86 -3.56 13.68
CA THR A 212 5.83 -3.49 15.15
C THR A 212 4.83 -2.45 15.62
N GLU A 213 4.44 -2.49 16.91
CA GLU A 213 3.48 -1.51 17.44
C GLU A 213 4.07 -0.08 17.45
N GLU A 214 5.37 0.05 17.66
CA GLU A 214 6.09 1.33 17.60
C GLU A 214 6.08 1.89 16.17
N ALA A 215 6.35 1.03 15.18
CA ALA A 215 6.34 1.42 13.77
C ALA A 215 4.92 1.82 13.31
N LYS A 216 3.88 1.09 13.74
CA LYS A 216 2.48 1.47 13.49
C LYS A 216 2.14 2.83 14.09
N ALA A 217 2.53 3.06 15.35
CA ALA A 217 2.28 4.33 16.03
C ALA A 217 2.96 5.51 15.31
N HIS A 218 4.16 5.29 14.78
CA HIS A 218 4.86 6.28 13.94
C HIS A 218 4.06 6.57 12.67
N VAL A 219 3.67 5.54 11.91
CA VAL A 219 2.91 5.68 10.66
C VAL A 219 1.55 6.37 10.89
N TYR A 220 0.83 6.02 11.97
CA TYR A 220 -0.44 6.70 12.28
C TYR A 220 -0.26 8.19 12.54
N ARG A 221 0.78 8.60 13.29
CA ARG A 221 1.08 10.04 13.50
C ARG A 221 1.39 10.73 12.18
N SER A 222 2.20 10.11 11.34
CA SER A 222 2.55 10.65 10.02
C SER A 222 1.33 10.78 9.10
N PHE A 223 0.40 9.81 9.12
CA PHE A 223 -0.86 9.93 8.37
C PHE A 223 -1.75 11.05 8.91
N VAL A 224 -1.82 11.22 10.22
CA VAL A 224 -2.59 12.31 10.82
C VAL A 224 -2.01 13.67 10.45
N GLU A 225 -0.69 13.83 10.44
CA GLU A 225 -0.03 15.05 9.96
C GLU A 225 -0.32 15.29 8.47
N ALA A 226 -0.34 14.23 7.66
CA ALA A 226 -0.60 14.29 6.23
C ALA A 226 -2.07 14.64 5.88
N LEU A 227 -3.01 14.25 6.72
CA LEU A 227 -4.44 14.53 6.53
C LEU A 227 -4.78 15.99 6.84
N LYS A 228 -5.73 16.54 6.09
CA LYS A 228 -6.43 17.79 6.48
C LYS A 228 -7.28 17.56 7.73
N PRO A 229 -7.62 18.61 8.50
CA PRO A 229 -8.68 18.52 9.52
C PRO A 229 -9.97 17.95 8.88
N GLY A 230 -10.57 16.94 9.51
CA GLY A 230 -11.75 16.24 8.98
C GLY A 230 -11.45 15.28 7.82
N GLY A 231 -10.19 15.11 7.42
CA GLY A 231 -9.77 14.10 6.45
C GLY A 231 -9.87 12.69 7.00
N ILE A 232 -9.96 11.71 6.14
CA ILE A 232 -10.27 10.31 6.47
C ILE A 232 -9.07 9.40 6.21
N LEU A 233 -8.76 8.54 7.20
CA LEU A 233 -7.87 7.39 7.06
C LEU A 233 -8.72 6.12 6.92
N PHE A 234 -8.55 5.39 5.83
CA PHE A 234 -9.17 4.10 5.55
C PHE A 234 -8.14 2.97 5.70
N VAL A 235 -8.37 2.05 6.65
CA VAL A 235 -7.45 0.94 6.95
C VAL A 235 -8.08 -0.42 6.59
N GLY A 236 -7.26 -1.47 6.55
CA GLY A 236 -7.70 -2.83 6.24
C GLY A 236 -8.53 -3.47 7.36
N GLY A 237 -9.27 -4.53 7.01
CA GLY A 237 -10.22 -5.20 7.91
C GLY A 237 -9.61 -5.84 9.16
N THR A 238 -8.30 -6.04 9.19
CA THR A 238 -7.56 -6.58 10.35
C THR A 238 -6.65 -5.52 11.01
N GLU A 239 -6.82 -4.25 10.65
CA GLU A 239 -5.95 -3.13 11.05
C GLU A 239 -6.70 -2.09 11.87
N GLN A 240 -7.62 -2.55 12.72
CA GLN A 240 -8.35 -1.64 13.60
C GLN A 240 -7.39 -0.87 14.52
N ILE A 241 -7.56 0.45 14.57
CA ILE A 241 -6.76 1.33 15.43
C ILE A 241 -7.39 1.32 16.82
N PHE A 242 -6.64 0.84 17.81
CA PHE A 242 -7.05 0.88 19.20
C PHE A 242 -6.79 2.27 19.79
N GLN A 243 -7.79 2.83 20.48
CA GLN A 243 -7.72 4.18 21.07
C GLN A 243 -7.25 5.23 20.05
N PRO A 244 -7.99 5.41 18.93
CA PRO A 244 -7.55 6.28 17.84
C PRO A 244 -7.38 7.74 18.29
N GLU A 245 -8.05 8.16 19.38
CA GLU A 245 -7.94 9.49 19.95
C GLU A 245 -6.50 9.83 20.37
N ARG A 246 -5.70 8.83 20.74
CA ARG A 246 -4.28 9.01 21.10
C ARG A 246 -3.43 9.51 19.92
N PHE A 247 -3.93 9.32 18.70
CA PHE A 247 -3.31 9.80 17.48
C PHE A 247 -4.01 11.03 16.89
N GLY A 248 -5.05 11.56 17.53
CA GLY A 248 -5.85 12.65 16.99
C GLY A 248 -6.86 12.18 15.93
N LEU A 249 -7.28 10.92 16.00
CA LEU A 249 -8.29 10.31 15.14
C LEU A 249 -9.54 9.98 15.95
N LYS A 250 -10.69 9.99 15.30
CA LYS A 250 -11.94 9.39 15.85
C LYS A 250 -12.50 8.40 14.83
N MET A 251 -13.06 7.32 15.32
CA MET A 251 -13.74 6.36 14.46
C MET A 251 -15.00 7.02 13.88
N LYS A 252 -15.04 7.14 12.56
CA LYS A 252 -16.23 7.60 11.82
C LYS A 252 -17.17 6.44 11.54
N GLN A 253 -16.60 5.34 11.11
CA GLN A 253 -17.23 4.06 10.82
C GLN A 253 -16.17 2.96 10.93
N SER A 254 -16.55 1.70 11.03
CA SER A 254 -15.57 0.60 11.11
C SER A 254 -14.52 0.71 10.00
N PHE A 255 -13.23 0.82 10.38
CA PHE A 255 -12.06 0.97 9.50
C PHE A 255 -11.91 2.34 8.82
N PHE A 256 -12.78 3.30 9.10
CA PHE A 256 -12.66 4.69 8.65
C PHE A 256 -12.49 5.60 9.86
N TYR A 257 -11.41 6.34 9.88
CA TYR A 257 -11.02 7.22 10.97
C TYR A 257 -10.90 8.65 10.47
N GLU A 258 -11.58 9.58 11.12
CA GLU A 258 -11.56 11.00 10.80
C GLU A 258 -10.54 11.71 11.68
N LYS A 259 -9.67 12.54 11.08
CA LYS A 259 -8.76 13.42 11.82
C LYS A 259 -9.57 14.45 12.61
N ILE A 260 -9.34 14.49 13.91
CA ILE A 260 -9.88 15.51 14.81
C ILE A 260 -9.19 16.84 14.46
N GLY A 261 -9.97 17.89 14.34
CA GLY A 261 -9.49 19.22 14.00
C GLY A 261 -8.69 19.87 15.13
#